data_75712d93a7d18b0624c5e54fb290651a
#
_entry.id   75712d93a7d18b0624c5e54fb290651a
#
_cell.length_a   1.000
_cell.length_b   1.000
_cell.length_c   1.000
_cell.angle_alpha   90.00
_cell.angle_beta   90.00
_cell.angle_gamma   90.00
#
_symmetry.space_group_name_H-M   'P 1'
#
loop_
_entity.id
_entity.type
_entity.pdbx_description
1 polymer ?
#
loop_
_entity_poly.entity_id
_entity_poly.type
_entity_poly.pdbx_seq_one_letter_code
_entity_poly.pdbx_strand_id
1 'polypeptide(L)'
;MRWGSEVNLEMNTMGARATGEQVEWARRLLATDSDLGHSFGALAENLDALERPTGSVVITGPERGVGRSTVCLGLAAALAATGKRVAVVDCNLDRPHLHRYFNRPNFTGLTNALEGGRDLASYGFEAAPNLQVVPTGPVLPGPRAYASSLELVEVVRALREKRDTVLLDAPVAGEVVATPNLWGSFDGILLVVHATRTPKGVARGFTDALLDARMQLFGIVLNGHV
;
A
#
# COMPACT_ATOMS: atom_id res chain seq x y z
N MET A 1 -10.09 -17.15 18.45
CA MET A 1 -10.18 -15.94 17.60
C MET A 1 -10.68 -16.37 16.24
N ARG A 2 -11.87 -15.90 15.82
CA ARG A 2 -12.34 -16.11 14.45
C ARG A 2 -11.54 -15.18 13.54
N TRP A 3 -10.79 -15.75 12.62
CA TRP A 3 -10.14 -15.03 11.54
C TRP A 3 -11.21 -14.40 10.66
N GLY A 4 -11.09 -13.10 10.42
CA GLY A 4 -12.00 -12.39 9.53
C GLY A 4 -12.00 -12.97 8.13
N SER A 5 -13.08 -12.77 7.41
CA SER A 5 -13.36 -13.26 6.07
C SER A 5 -12.14 -13.08 5.13
N GLU A 6 -11.68 -14.20 4.54
CA GLU A 6 -10.70 -14.16 3.45
C GLU A 6 -11.33 -13.45 2.25
N VAL A 7 -10.74 -12.37 1.81
CA VAL A 7 -11.09 -11.73 0.54
C VAL A 7 -10.18 -12.29 -0.54
N ASN A 8 -10.75 -13.08 -1.43
CA ASN A 8 -10.03 -13.65 -2.57
C ASN A 8 -10.01 -12.66 -3.73
N LEU A 9 -8.82 -12.22 -4.13
CA LEU A 9 -8.62 -11.34 -5.28
C LEU A 9 -8.12 -12.14 -6.48
N GLU A 10 -8.96 -12.25 -7.51
CA GLU A 10 -8.54 -12.83 -8.79
C GLU A 10 -7.65 -11.84 -9.53
N MET A 11 -6.36 -12.01 -9.45
CA MET A 11 -5.40 -11.16 -10.14
C MET A 11 -4.38 -11.96 -10.92
N ASN A 12 -4.43 -11.79 -12.24
CA ASN A 12 -3.43 -12.32 -13.14
C ASN A 12 -2.15 -11.47 -13.03
N THR A 13 -1.06 -12.04 -12.53
CA THR A 13 0.22 -11.35 -12.34
C THR A 13 0.88 -11.07 -13.67
N MET A 14 0.72 -9.86 -14.20
CA MET A 14 1.58 -9.36 -15.27
C MET A 14 2.93 -8.96 -14.67
N GLY A 15 3.94 -9.76 -14.96
CA GLY A 15 5.34 -9.37 -14.73
C GLY A 15 5.64 -8.06 -15.48
N ALA A 16 6.56 -7.26 -14.97
CA ALA A 16 6.94 -5.94 -15.47
C ALA A 16 7.19 -5.94 -16.99
N ARG A 17 6.18 -5.63 -17.77
CA ARG A 17 6.22 -5.38 -19.21
C ARG A 17 5.76 -3.96 -19.48
N ALA A 18 6.05 -3.46 -20.65
CA ALA A 18 5.95 -2.10 -21.19
C ALA A 18 4.97 -1.12 -20.51
N THR A 19 5.35 0.14 -20.43
CA THR A 19 4.61 1.27 -19.81
C THR A 19 3.13 1.38 -20.20
N GLY A 20 2.75 0.94 -21.42
CA GLY A 20 1.35 0.93 -21.87
C GLY A 20 0.47 -0.08 -21.10
N GLU A 21 0.99 -1.25 -20.79
CA GLU A 21 0.24 -2.29 -20.06
C GLU A 21 -0.02 -1.90 -18.61
N GLN A 22 0.92 -1.17 -17.98
CA GLN A 22 0.76 -0.71 -16.60
C GLN A 22 -0.31 0.39 -16.49
N VAL A 23 -0.37 1.30 -17.46
CA VAL A 23 -1.40 2.35 -17.51
C VAL A 23 -2.79 1.73 -17.72
N GLU A 24 -2.92 0.77 -18.62
CA GLU A 24 -4.17 0.06 -18.85
C GLU A 24 -4.59 -0.73 -17.61
N TRP A 25 -3.63 -1.36 -16.94
CA TRP A 25 -3.85 -2.06 -15.69
C TRP A 25 -4.36 -1.11 -14.59
N ALA A 26 -3.75 0.07 -14.42
CA ALA A 26 -4.23 1.06 -13.47
C ALA A 26 -5.67 1.50 -13.76
N ARG A 27 -6.03 1.70 -15.01
CA ARG A 27 -7.42 2.02 -15.41
C ARG A 27 -8.39 0.90 -15.00
N ARG A 28 -8.02 -0.35 -15.19
CA ARG A 28 -8.84 -1.50 -14.77
C ARG A 28 -8.98 -1.61 -13.25
N LEU A 29 -7.92 -1.31 -12.50
CA LEU A 29 -7.97 -1.27 -11.04
C LEU A 29 -8.88 -0.16 -10.51
N LEU A 30 -8.95 0.96 -11.22
CA LEU A 30 -9.81 2.08 -10.87
C LEU A 30 -11.27 1.89 -11.31
N ALA A 31 -11.56 0.87 -12.13
CA ALA A 31 -12.92 0.52 -12.56
C ALA A 31 -13.61 -0.33 -11.48
N THR A 32 -14.47 0.32 -10.71
CA THR A 32 -15.15 -0.30 -9.54
C THR A 32 -16.29 -1.24 -9.89
N ASP A 33 -16.75 -1.25 -11.14
CA ASP A 33 -17.83 -2.07 -11.68
C ASP A 33 -17.37 -3.42 -12.27
N SER A 34 -16.09 -3.75 -12.16
CA SER A 34 -15.50 -5.03 -12.58
C SER A 34 -15.51 -6.05 -11.43
N ASP A 35 -15.33 -7.35 -11.73
CA ASP A 35 -15.18 -8.40 -10.72
C ASP A 35 -14.03 -8.09 -9.75
N LEU A 36 -12.95 -7.54 -10.28
CA LEU A 36 -11.82 -7.06 -9.49
C LEU A 36 -12.22 -5.88 -8.60
N GLY A 37 -13.00 -4.94 -9.14
CA GLY A 37 -13.56 -3.81 -8.41
C GLY A 37 -14.45 -4.27 -7.26
N HIS A 38 -15.31 -5.26 -7.46
CA HIS A 38 -16.15 -5.85 -6.42
C HIS A 38 -15.30 -6.50 -5.30
N SER A 39 -14.21 -7.21 -5.68
CA SER A 39 -13.30 -7.81 -4.70
C SER A 39 -12.60 -6.74 -3.84
N PHE A 40 -12.18 -5.64 -4.43
CA PHE A 40 -11.62 -4.51 -3.67
C PHE A 40 -12.69 -3.77 -2.86
N GLY A 41 -13.93 -3.70 -3.34
CA GLY A 41 -15.07 -3.20 -2.58
C GLY A 41 -15.27 -3.98 -1.29
N ALA A 42 -15.32 -5.30 -1.38
CA ALA A 42 -15.42 -6.18 -0.20
C ALA A 42 -14.23 -6.02 0.77
N LEU A 43 -13.00 -5.81 0.24
CA LEU A 43 -11.84 -5.53 1.08
C LEU A 43 -11.97 -4.18 1.81
N ALA A 44 -12.48 -3.16 1.13
CA ALA A 44 -12.75 -1.85 1.72
C ALA A 44 -13.82 -1.92 2.82
N GLU A 45 -14.91 -2.64 2.58
CA GLU A 45 -15.96 -2.88 3.58
C GLU A 45 -15.42 -3.61 4.82
N ASN A 46 -14.59 -4.65 4.63
CA ASN A 46 -13.94 -5.35 5.73
C ASN A 46 -12.99 -4.44 6.52
N LEU A 47 -12.26 -3.55 5.86
CA LEU A 47 -11.40 -2.58 6.53
C LEU A 47 -12.22 -1.57 7.35
N ASP A 48 -13.33 -1.10 6.79
CA ASP A 48 -14.23 -0.15 7.45
C ASP A 48 -15.00 -0.77 8.63
N ALA A 49 -15.26 -2.08 8.57
CA ALA A 49 -15.90 -2.84 9.66
C ALA A 49 -14.98 -3.06 10.87
N LEU A 50 -13.69 -2.72 10.78
CA LEU A 50 -12.79 -2.82 11.92
C LEU A 50 -13.17 -1.77 12.97
N GLU A 51 -13.45 -2.20 14.19
CA GLU A 51 -13.75 -1.32 15.34
C GLU A 51 -12.48 -0.63 15.88
N ARG A 52 -11.71 -0.02 14.98
CA ARG A 52 -10.43 0.65 15.29
C ARG A 52 -10.03 1.64 14.20
N PRO A 53 -9.11 2.60 14.48
CA PRO A 53 -8.64 3.54 13.46
C PRO A 53 -8.05 2.83 12.24
N THR A 54 -8.40 3.27 11.04
CA THR A 54 -7.91 2.80 9.73
C THR A 54 -7.42 3.94 8.86
N GLY A 55 -7.04 5.06 9.47
CA GLY A 55 -6.61 6.26 8.76
C GLY A 55 -5.21 6.15 8.14
N SER A 56 -4.35 5.22 8.62
CA SER A 56 -3.04 4.93 8.04
C SER A 56 -2.79 3.43 8.01
N VAL A 57 -2.76 2.84 6.82
CA VAL A 57 -2.66 1.39 6.61
C VAL A 57 -1.41 1.06 5.81
N VAL A 58 -0.55 0.23 6.39
CA VAL A 58 0.66 -0.29 5.75
C VAL A 58 0.31 -1.53 4.94
N ILE A 59 0.69 -1.57 3.67
CA ILE A 59 0.50 -2.72 2.80
C ILE A 59 1.85 -3.32 2.48
N THR A 60 2.10 -4.52 2.95
CA THR A 60 3.35 -5.25 2.79
C THR A 60 3.11 -6.69 2.36
N GLY A 61 4.17 -7.45 2.12
CA GLY A 61 4.07 -8.87 1.76
C GLY A 61 5.42 -9.56 1.85
N PRO A 62 5.45 -10.91 1.98
CA PRO A 62 6.66 -11.66 2.28
C PRO A 62 7.74 -11.53 1.20
N GLU A 63 7.33 -11.34 -0.04
CA GLU A 63 8.24 -11.32 -1.19
C GLU A 63 7.82 -10.31 -2.26
N ARG A 64 8.68 -10.11 -3.23
CA ARG A 64 8.40 -9.24 -4.38
C ARG A 64 7.41 -9.93 -5.33
N GLY A 65 6.56 -9.12 -5.97
CA GLY A 65 5.62 -9.61 -6.97
C GLY A 65 4.37 -10.31 -6.43
N VAL A 66 4.11 -10.26 -5.12
CA VAL A 66 2.86 -10.76 -4.53
C VAL A 66 1.65 -9.85 -4.78
N GLY A 67 1.86 -8.67 -5.37
CA GLY A 67 0.80 -7.75 -5.74
C GLY A 67 0.50 -6.65 -4.72
N ARG A 68 1.43 -6.31 -3.83
CA ARG A 68 1.27 -5.23 -2.82
C ARG A 68 0.74 -3.94 -3.42
N SER A 69 1.47 -3.38 -4.41
CA SER A 69 1.10 -2.13 -5.08
C SER A 69 -0.27 -2.20 -5.77
N THR A 70 -0.62 -3.36 -6.31
CA THR A 70 -1.93 -3.59 -6.94
C THR A 70 -3.04 -3.60 -5.90
N VAL A 71 -2.84 -4.32 -4.78
CA VAL A 71 -3.79 -4.31 -3.65
C VAL A 71 -3.92 -2.90 -3.07
N CYS A 72 -2.80 -2.19 -2.93
CA CYS A 72 -2.78 -0.81 -2.45
C CYS A 72 -3.64 0.11 -3.32
N LEU A 73 -3.43 0.09 -4.65
CA LEU A 73 -4.18 0.92 -5.60
C LEU A 73 -5.65 0.50 -5.70
N GLY A 74 -5.93 -0.80 -5.75
CA GLY A 74 -7.31 -1.29 -5.84
C GLY A 74 -8.14 -0.98 -4.59
N LEU A 75 -7.57 -1.19 -3.41
CA LEU A 75 -8.20 -0.79 -2.15
C LEU A 75 -8.41 0.73 -2.07
N ALA A 76 -7.41 1.51 -2.51
CA ALA A 76 -7.53 2.96 -2.56
C ALA A 76 -8.67 3.42 -3.47
N ALA A 77 -8.80 2.81 -4.65
CA ALA A 77 -9.88 3.10 -5.59
C ALA A 77 -11.26 2.77 -5.00
N ALA A 78 -11.39 1.60 -4.36
CA ALA A 78 -12.63 1.19 -3.72
C ALA A 78 -13.03 2.14 -2.57
N LEU A 79 -12.09 2.51 -1.71
CA LEU A 79 -12.34 3.50 -0.64
C LEU A 79 -12.71 4.87 -1.20
N ALA A 80 -12.02 5.34 -2.26
CA ALA A 80 -12.32 6.63 -2.88
C ALA A 80 -13.71 6.64 -3.54
N ALA A 81 -14.17 5.50 -4.09
CA ALA A 81 -15.50 5.35 -4.67
C ALA A 81 -16.64 5.50 -3.63
N THR A 82 -16.37 5.23 -2.34
CA THR A 82 -17.33 5.50 -1.24
C THR A 82 -17.38 6.98 -0.83
N GLY A 83 -16.59 7.85 -1.49
CA GLY A 83 -16.50 9.28 -1.18
C GLY A 83 -15.40 9.66 -0.17
N LYS A 84 -14.64 8.70 0.35
CA LYS A 84 -13.49 8.96 1.22
C LYS A 84 -12.36 9.63 0.45
N ARG A 85 -11.70 10.59 1.07
CA ARG A 85 -10.47 11.21 0.54
C ARG A 85 -9.30 10.29 0.87
N VAL A 86 -8.74 9.64 -0.15
CA VAL A 86 -7.69 8.63 -0.01
C VAL A 86 -6.38 9.14 -0.59
N ALA A 87 -5.27 8.83 0.06
CA ALA A 87 -3.95 8.97 -0.51
C ALA A 87 -3.22 7.63 -0.51
N VAL A 88 -2.45 7.36 -1.57
CA VAL A 88 -1.50 6.26 -1.65
C VAL A 88 -0.10 6.84 -1.68
N VAL A 89 0.79 6.34 -0.82
CA VAL A 89 2.19 6.78 -0.75
C VAL A 89 3.11 5.62 -1.11
N ASP A 90 3.96 5.81 -2.13
CA ASP A 90 4.99 4.83 -2.51
C ASP A 90 6.17 4.91 -1.55
N CYS A 91 6.21 3.99 -0.60
CA CYS A 91 7.29 3.87 0.38
C CYS A 91 8.35 2.83 -0.04
N ASN A 92 8.29 2.30 -1.26
CA ASN A 92 9.26 1.33 -1.77
C ASN A 92 10.44 2.02 -2.46
N LEU A 93 11.36 2.59 -1.67
CA LEU A 93 12.52 3.34 -2.20
C LEU A 93 13.46 2.47 -3.05
N ASP A 94 13.53 1.17 -2.80
CA ASP A 94 14.39 0.28 -3.56
C ASP A 94 13.97 0.13 -5.01
N ARG A 95 12.66 0.09 -5.23
CA ARG A 95 12.07 -0.08 -6.55
C ARG A 95 10.78 0.71 -6.65
N PRO A 96 10.88 2.03 -6.80
CA PRO A 96 9.72 2.91 -7.00
C PRO A 96 8.87 2.42 -8.16
N HIS A 97 7.57 2.27 -7.96
CA HIS A 97 6.75 1.61 -8.96
C HIS A 97 5.41 2.30 -9.23
N LEU A 98 4.80 2.95 -8.23
CA LEU A 98 3.46 3.50 -8.39
C LEU A 98 3.36 4.53 -9.52
N HIS A 99 4.37 5.39 -9.70
CA HIS A 99 4.39 6.39 -10.78
C HIS A 99 4.23 5.77 -12.18
N ARG A 100 4.72 4.53 -12.38
CA ARG A 100 4.68 3.83 -13.68
C ARG A 100 3.26 3.42 -14.08
N TYR A 101 2.42 3.07 -13.12
CA TYR A 101 1.01 2.73 -13.38
C TYR A 101 0.24 3.89 -14.02
N PHE A 102 0.68 5.12 -13.80
CA PHE A 102 0.04 6.33 -14.30
C PHE A 102 0.85 7.04 -15.40
N ASN A 103 1.90 6.40 -15.91
CA ASN A 103 2.83 6.99 -16.87
C ASN A 103 3.33 8.37 -16.43
N ARG A 104 3.66 8.51 -15.15
CA ARG A 104 4.16 9.75 -14.55
C ARG A 104 5.66 9.66 -14.29
N PRO A 105 6.40 10.78 -14.40
CA PRO A 105 7.78 10.82 -13.94
C PRO A 105 7.87 10.69 -12.42
N ASN A 106 9.02 10.24 -11.91
CA ASN A 106 9.31 10.13 -10.48
C ASN A 106 10.26 11.22 -10.00
N PHE A 107 10.04 12.47 -10.44
CA PHE A 107 10.93 13.60 -10.12
C PHE A 107 10.62 14.26 -8.77
N THR A 108 9.42 14.06 -8.27
CA THR A 108 8.96 14.57 -6.97
C THR A 108 8.13 13.50 -6.27
N GLY A 109 8.17 13.50 -4.94
CA GLY A 109 7.43 12.54 -4.14
C GLY A 109 7.81 12.56 -2.66
N LEU A 110 7.69 11.42 -2.03
CA LEU A 110 7.96 11.21 -0.61
C LEU A 110 9.36 11.71 -0.20
N THR A 111 10.41 11.37 -0.96
CA THR A 111 11.79 11.77 -0.63
C THR A 111 11.95 13.30 -0.53
N ASN A 112 11.29 14.04 -1.40
CA ASN A 112 11.34 15.51 -1.35
C ASN A 112 10.64 16.06 -0.10
N ALA A 113 9.54 15.43 0.35
CA ALA A 113 8.86 15.84 1.57
C ALA A 113 9.74 15.58 2.81
N LEU A 114 10.44 14.45 2.83
CA LEU A 114 11.35 14.07 3.93
C LEU A 114 12.56 15.02 4.01
N GLU A 115 13.10 15.47 2.88
CA GLU A 115 14.25 16.39 2.84
C GLU A 115 13.86 17.84 3.10
N GLY A 116 12.68 18.25 2.66
CA GLY A 116 12.31 19.67 2.61
C GLY A 116 11.27 20.12 3.63
N GLY A 117 10.74 19.23 4.47
CA GLY A 117 9.70 19.56 5.46
C GLY A 117 8.40 20.14 4.86
N ARG A 118 8.17 19.95 3.55
CA ARG A 118 6.97 20.40 2.87
C ARG A 118 5.83 19.40 3.02
N ASP A 119 4.63 19.93 2.85
CA ASP A 119 3.40 19.14 2.82
C ASP A 119 3.48 18.01 1.78
N LEU A 120 3.43 16.76 2.23
CA LEU A 120 3.50 15.57 1.39
C LEU A 120 2.44 15.59 0.27
N ALA A 121 1.25 16.14 0.53
CA ALA A 121 0.20 16.27 -0.46
C ALA A 121 0.62 17.08 -1.69
N SER A 122 1.53 18.04 -1.56
CA SER A 122 2.00 18.88 -2.67
C SER A 122 2.85 18.13 -3.70
N TYR A 123 3.35 16.94 -3.35
CA TYR A 123 4.18 16.11 -4.20
C TYR A 123 3.42 14.97 -4.88
N GLY A 124 2.10 14.86 -4.62
CA GLY A 124 1.23 13.87 -5.24
C GLY A 124 0.48 14.42 -6.47
N PHE A 125 -0.23 13.53 -7.13
CA PHE A 125 -1.17 13.87 -8.21
C PHE A 125 -2.50 13.15 -8.00
N GLU A 126 -3.59 13.75 -8.49
CA GLU A 126 -4.90 13.11 -8.51
C GLU A 126 -4.92 12.00 -9.58
N ALA A 127 -5.18 10.77 -9.14
CA ALA A 127 -5.28 9.60 -10.01
C ALA A 127 -6.72 9.32 -10.42
N ALA A 128 -7.67 9.65 -9.54
CA ALA A 128 -9.12 9.59 -9.73
C ALA A 128 -9.80 10.55 -8.74
N PRO A 129 -11.10 10.80 -8.86
CA PRO A 129 -11.84 11.57 -7.85
C PRO A 129 -11.60 11.02 -6.43
N ASN A 130 -11.22 11.88 -5.49
CA ASN A 130 -10.89 11.55 -4.12
C ASN A 130 -9.64 10.65 -3.92
N LEU A 131 -8.89 10.34 -4.97
CA LEU A 131 -7.71 9.48 -4.90
C LEU A 131 -6.46 10.22 -5.34
N GLN A 132 -5.57 10.47 -4.40
CA GLN A 132 -4.24 11.01 -4.64
C GLN A 132 -3.19 9.92 -4.60
N VAL A 133 -2.20 9.97 -5.50
CA VAL A 133 -1.01 9.12 -5.46
C VAL A 133 0.22 9.99 -5.26
N VAL A 134 1.01 9.66 -4.26
CA VAL A 134 2.30 10.28 -3.97
C VAL A 134 3.41 9.30 -4.36
N PRO A 135 4.15 9.58 -5.43
CA PRO A 135 5.30 8.74 -5.82
C PRO A 135 6.40 8.77 -4.76
N THR A 136 7.36 7.88 -4.88
CA THR A 136 8.57 7.89 -4.04
C THR A 136 9.36 9.19 -4.19
N GLY A 137 9.44 9.75 -5.40
CA GLY A 137 10.37 10.82 -5.74
C GLY A 137 11.76 10.30 -6.11
N PRO A 138 12.74 11.18 -6.31
CA PRO A 138 14.10 10.82 -6.70
C PRO A 138 14.77 10.02 -5.57
N VAL A 139 15.29 8.84 -5.92
CA VAL A 139 16.03 8.01 -4.97
C VAL A 139 17.51 8.34 -5.06
N LEU A 140 18.06 8.96 -4.04
CA LEU A 140 19.48 9.29 -3.96
C LEU A 140 20.31 8.04 -3.59
N PRO A 141 21.55 7.91 -4.12
CA PRO A 141 22.47 6.86 -3.69
C PRO A 141 22.87 7.04 -2.22
N GLY A 142 22.88 5.99 -1.46
CA GLY A 142 23.33 6.02 -0.06
C GLY A 142 22.48 5.14 0.86
N PRO A 143 22.85 5.02 2.15
CA PRO A 143 22.03 4.31 3.12
C PRO A 143 20.67 4.99 3.25
N ARG A 144 19.62 4.23 3.05
CA ARG A 144 18.25 4.72 3.01
C ARG A 144 17.70 4.88 4.42
N ALA A 145 17.92 6.06 4.96
CA ALA A 145 17.69 6.36 6.36
C ALA A 145 16.23 6.67 6.73
N TYR A 146 15.28 6.69 5.76
CA TYR A 146 13.89 6.96 6.14
C TYR A 146 13.29 5.82 6.99
N ALA A 147 13.86 4.62 6.88
CA ALA A 147 13.43 3.47 7.68
C ALA A 147 13.59 3.66 9.20
N SER A 148 14.34 4.66 9.63
CA SER A 148 14.51 5.02 11.05
C SER A 148 13.97 6.42 11.37
N SER A 149 13.35 7.10 10.42
CA SER A 149 13.07 8.51 10.56
C SER A 149 11.66 8.77 11.08
N LEU A 150 11.57 9.52 12.17
CA LEU A 150 10.32 10.11 12.65
C LEU A 150 9.65 10.97 11.57
N GLU A 151 10.43 11.49 10.62
CA GLU A 151 9.94 12.34 9.53
C GLU A 151 8.88 11.62 8.68
N LEU A 152 9.01 10.32 8.39
CA LEU A 152 7.97 9.60 7.65
C LEU A 152 6.65 9.59 8.42
N VAL A 153 6.70 9.36 9.72
CA VAL A 153 5.51 9.38 10.57
C VAL A 153 4.87 10.77 10.60
N GLU A 154 5.69 11.82 10.69
CA GLU A 154 5.22 13.21 10.73
C GLU A 154 4.59 13.64 9.41
N VAL A 155 5.22 13.36 8.26
CA VAL A 155 4.66 13.74 6.95
C VAL A 155 3.38 12.97 6.63
N VAL A 156 3.27 11.70 7.03
CA VAL A 156 2.05 10.91 6.89
C VAL A 156 0.97 11.42 7.83
N ARG A 157 1.31 11.80 9.06
CA ARG A 157 0.36 12.41 10.01
C ARG A 157 -0.22 13.71 9.45
N ALA A 158 0.62 14.59 8.91
CA ALA A 158 0.16 15.83 8.28
C ALA A 158 -0.74 15.54 7.04
N LEU A 159 -0.44 14.50 6.26
CA LEU A 159 -1.28 14.09 5.15
C LEU A 159 -2.67 13.59 5.62
N ARG A 160 -2.73 12.89 6.75
CA ARG A 160 -3.98 12.42 7.37
C ARG A 160 -4.92 13.56 7.81
N GLU A 161 -4.42 14.75 8.09
CA GLU A 161 -5.27 15.90 8.38
C GLU A 161 -6.14 16.30 7.16
N LYS A 162 -5.69 15.93 5.96
CA LYS A 162 -6.33 16.26 4.68
C LYS A 162 -6.99 15.05 4.01
N ARG A 163 -6.77 13.84 4.51
CA ARG A 163 -7.23 12.57 3.94
C ARG A 163 -7.86 11.69 5.02
N ASP A 164 -8.93 11.03 4.65
CA ASP A 164 -9.65 10.13 5.56
C ASP A 164 -8.88 8.81 5.74
N THR A 165 -8.16 8.36 4.69
CA THR A 165 -7.29 7.19 4.73
C THR A 165 -6.01 7.42 3.91
N VAL A 166 -4.87 7.02 4.47
CA VAL A 166 -3.56 6.98 3.79
C VAL A 166 -3.09 5.54 3.73
N LEU A 167 -2.89 5.02 2.53
CA LEU A 167 -2.35 3.70 2.28
C LEU A 167 -0.86 3.82 1.95
N LEU A 168 -0.03 3.03 2.62
CA LEU A 168 1.43 3.03 2.45
C LEU A 168 1.85 1.76 1.71
N ASP A 169 2.26 1.89 0.44
CA ASP A 169 2.86 0.78 -0.31
C ASP A 169 4.29 0.54 0.21
N ALA A 170 4.39 -0.32 1.22
CA ALA A 170 5.59 -0.53 2.01
C ALA A 170 6.57 -1.54 1.34
N PRO A 171 7.85 -1.59 1.76
CA PRO A 171 8.79 -2.61 1.33
C PRO A 171 8.35 -4.03 1.73
N VAL A 172 9.15 -5.05 1.42
CA VAL A 172 8.84 -6.43 1.81
C VAL A 172 8.76 -6.59 3.32
N ALA A 173 7.94 -7.54 3.78
CA ALA A 173 7.63 -7.74 5.20
C ALA A 173 8.87 -7.93 6.09
N GLY A 174 9.96 -8.49 5.55
CA GLY A 174 11.22 -8.60 6.27
C GLY A 174 11.82 -7.25 6.66
N GLU A 175 11.72 -6.24 5.79
CA GLU A 175 12.17 -4.87 6.09
C GLU A 175 11.22 -4.17 7.07
N VAL A 176 9.91 -4.43 6.95
CA VAL A 176 8.89 -3.90 7.85
C VAL A 176 9.11 -4.44 9.27
N VAL A 177 9.31 -5.74 9.43
CA VAL A 177 9.58 -6.38 10.73
C VAL A 177 10.91 -5.93 11.33
N ALA A 178 11.92 -5.64 10.49
CA ALA A 178 13.22 -5.14 10.95
C ALA A 178 13.17 -3.72 11.54
N THR A 179 12.10 -2.95 11.26
CA THR A 179 11.93 -1.57 11.73
C THR A 179 10.56 -1.35 12.40
N PRO A 180 10.28 -2.09 13.50
CA PRO A 180 8.95 -2.13 14.11
C PRO A 180 8.50 -0.78 14.67
N ASN A 181 9.44 0.04 15.18
CA ASN A 181 9.13 1.36 15.71
C ASN A 181 8.60 2.33 14.64
N LEU A 182 9.03 2.15 13.38
CA LEU A 182 8.54 2.94 12.27
C LEU A 182 7.15 2.45 11.84
N TRP A 183 7.07 1.21 11.37
CA TRP A 183 5.86 0.69 10.75
C TRP A 183 4.74 0.40 11.76
N GLY A 184 5.09 0.12 13.00
CA GLY A 184 4.13 0.00 14.11
C GLY A 184 3.55 1.33 14.59
N SER A 185 4.04 2.47 14.08
CA SER A 185 3.48 3.80 14.37
C SER A 185 2.21 4.12 13.55
N PHE A 186 1.89 3.30 12.55
CA PHE A 186 0.67 3.42 11.76
C PHE A 186 -0.46 2.56 12.35
N ASP A 187 -1.70 2.81 11.94
CA ASP A 187 -2.88 2.21 12.58
C ASP A 187 -2.91 0.68 12.40
N GLY A 188 -2.40 0.15 11.28
CA GLY A 188 -2.29 -1.29 11.09
C GLY A 188 -1.69 -1.70 9.76
N ILE A 189 -1.54 -3.02 9.61
CA ILE A 189 -0.85 -3.67 8.49
C ILE A 189 -1.79 -4.64 7.79
N LEU A 190 -1.83 -4.60 6.46
CA LEU A 190 -2.37 -5.66 5.62
C LEU A 190 -1.20 -6.45 5.01
N LEU A 191 -1.17 -7.75 5.24
CA LEU A 191 -0.17 -8.65 4.68
C LEU A 191 -0.70 -9.27 3.38
N VAL A 192 -0.13 -8.89 2.25
CA VAL A 192 -0.48 -9.44 0.95
C VAL A 192 0.35 -10.69 0.66
N VAL A 193 -0.30 -11.81 0.40
CA VAL A 193 0.33 -13.08 0.02
C VAL A 193 -0.22 -13.56 -1.32
N HIS A 194 0.60 -14.30 -2.08
CA HIS A 194 0.16 -14.85 -3.35
C HIS A 194 -0.38 -16.28 -3.16
N ALA A 195 -1.62 -16.52 -3.57
CA ALA A 195 -2.36 -17.76 -3.32
C ALA A 195 -1.59 -19.05 -3.72
N THR A 196 -0.90 -19.01 -4.86
CA THR A 196 -0.22 -20.19 -5.41
C THR A 196 1.30 -20.17 -5.25
N ARG A 197 1.91 -19.00 -4.99
CA ARG A 197 3.38 -18.85 -4.93
C ARG A 197 3.93 -18.72 -3.51
N THR A 198 3.15 -18.09 -2.60
CA THR A 198 3.60 -17.93 -1.22
C THR A 198 3.30 -19.20 -0.42
N PRO A 199 4.32 -19.94 0.05
CA PRO A 199 4.09 -21.10 0.90
C PRO A 199 3.38 -20.71 2.20
N LYS A 200 2.42 -21.53 2.67
CA LYS A 200 1.68 -21.28 3.92
C LYS A 200 2.57 -21.04 5.13
N GLY A 201 3.69 -21.78 5.22
CA GLY A 201 4.69 -21.59 6.29
C GLY A 201 5.35 -20.23 6.26
N VAL A 202 5.62 -19.67 5.07
CA VAL A 202 6.19 -18.32 4.90
C VAL A 202 5.17 -17.26 5.32
N ALA A 203 3.92 -17.37 4.84
CA ALA A 203 2.86 -16.46 5.23
C ALA A 203 2.65 -16.45 6.76
N ARG A 204 2.61 -17.64 7.38
CA ARG A 204 2.48 -17.79 8.83
C ARG A 204 3.69 -17.18 9.57
N GLY A 205 4.91 -17.47 9.12
CA GLY A 205 6.13 -16.93 9.74
C GLY A 205 6.15 -15.40 9.78
N PHE A 206 5.74 -14.72 8.69
CA PHE A 206 5.63 -13.26 8.71
C PHE A 206 4.45 -12.75 9.55
N THR A 207 3.33 -13.47 9.59
CA THR A 207 2.23 -13.16 10.50
C THR A 207 2.69 -13.19 11.95
N ASP A 208 3.34 -14.27 12.35
CA ASP A 208 3.86 -14.45 13.70
C ASP A 208 4.90 -13.36 14.03
N ALA A 209 5.83 -13.06 13.11
CA ALA A 209 6.85 -12.02 13.29
C ALA A 209 6.26 -10.61 13.45
N LEU A 210 5.20 -10.26 12.72
CA LEU A 210 4.49 -8.99 12.89
C LEU A 210 3.81 -8.90 14.26
N LEU A 211 3.17 -9.99 14.71
CA LEU A 211 2.51 -10.06 16.02
C LEU A 211 3.52 -10.02 17.16
N ASP A 212 4.64 -10.73 17.06
CA ASP A 212 5.73 -10.73 18.03
C ASP A 212 6.36 -9.34 18.17
N ALA A 213 6.45 -8.61 17.05
CA ALA A 213 6.87 -7.20 17.03
C ALA A 213 5.79 -6.23 17.54
N ARG A 214 4.65 -6.75 18.03
CA ARG A 214 3.49 -5.99 18.55
C ARG A 214 2.89 -5.02 17.53
N MET A 215 3.05 -5.30 16.26
CA MET A 215 2.41 -4.53 15.20
C MET A 215 0.95 -4.95 15.06
N GLN A 216 0.10 -3.98 14.75
CA GLN A 216 -1.33 -4.24 14.55
C GLN A 216 -1.56 -4.84 13.17
N LEU A 217 -1.81 -6.15 13.09
CA LEU A 217 -2.21 -6.82 11.86
C LEU A 217 -3.72 -6.69 11.67
N PHE A 218 -4.15 -6.05 10.58
CA PHE A 218 -5.57 -5.90 10.20
C PHE A 218 -6.09 -7.16 9.49
N GLY A 219 -5.23 -7.84 8.75
CA GLY A 219 -5.59 -9.07 8.06
C GLY A 219 -4.57 -9.49 7.00
N ILE A 220 -4.91 -10.58 6.32
CA ILE A 220 -4.13 -11.12 5.21
C ILE A 220 -4.97 -11.02 3.95
N VAL A 221 -4.40 -10.46 2.89
CA VAL A 221 -5.01 -10.40 1.56
C VAL A 221 -4.42 -11.49 0.69
N LEU A 222 -5.28 -12.42 0.25
CA LEU A 222 -4.89 -13.50 -0.65
C LEU A 222 -5.05 -13.03 -2.09
N ASN A 223 -3.94 -12.83 -2.78
CA ASN A 223 -3.88 -12.34 -4.16
C ASN A 223 -3.52 -13.44 -5.14
N GLY A 224 -4.02 -13.36 -6.40
CA GLY A 224 -3.70 -14.34 -7.46
C GLY A 224 -4.40 -15.69 -7.28
N HIS A 225 -5.56 -15.72 -6.61
CA HIS A 225 -6.44 -16.89 -6.60
C HIS A 225 -7.19 -16.96 -7.94
N VAL A 226 -7.16 -18.14 -8.58
CA VAL A 226 -7.88 -18.45 -9.83
C VAL A 226 -9.10 -19.27 -9.50
#